data_e767087b28e95578465969bee6078e9b
#
_entry.id   e767087b28e95578465969bee6078e9b
#
_cell.length_a   1.000
_cell.length_b   1.000
_cell.length_c   1.000
_cell.angle_alpha   90.00
_cell.angle_beta   90.00
_cell.angle_gamma   90.00
#
_symmetry.space_group_name_H-M   'P 1'
#
loop_
_entity.id
_entity.type
_entity.pdbx_description
1 polymer ?
#
loop_
_entity_poly.entity_id
_entity_poly.type
_entity_poly.pdbx_seq_one_letter_code
_entity_poly.pdbx_strand_id
1 'polypeptide(L)'
;MYTKRFLTGVCATAVAAAALVAAAAPGSGRSASVVLPPGNTVEQWNKIAEDTVVGSGAFQIEGFIYMAYESTAVYDATVSLRDGYKPLLPAFRVYKKASLDAAIVEAAYRTLTHYFPTAAPTLDPLYATALAAIPNGHAKLAGQRIGWVAANQVIRARTGDGLQTPIASTLTFPTLTPGPGVYRRRPRSRHRRPRGPQTCAPSSSRAAPSSVPLRHRRCPAPTG
;
A
#
# COMPACT_ATOMS: atom_id res chain seq x y z
N MET A 1 31.58 -57.62 56.02
CA MET A 1 30.30 -58.33 56.21
C MET A 1 29.43 -58.04 55.00
N TYR A 2 29.45 -58.98 54.06
CA TYR A 2 28.42 -59.99 53.73
C TYR A 2 27.03 -59.32 53.65
N THR A 3 26.30 -59.30 52.57
CA THR A 3 25.77 -60.48 51.87
C THR A 3 25.26 -60.12 50.45
N LYS A 4 25.59 -61.04 49.53
CA LYS A 4 24.95 -61.22 48.21
C LYS A 4 23.50 -61.66 48.38
N ARG A 5 22.58 -61.24 47.47
CA ARG A 5 21.51 -62.13 47.02
C ARG A 5 21.19 -61.84 45.55
N PHE A 6 21.29 -62.93 44.79
CA PHE A 6 20.76 -63.19 43.46
C PHE A 6 19.24 -63.27 43.48
N LEU A 7 18.61 -62.93 42.39
CA LEU A 7 17.44 -63.61 41.80
C LEU A 7 17.14 -63.02 40.43
N THR A 8 17.47 -63.76 39.36
CA THR A 8 16.54 -64.38 38.38
C THR A 8 15.38 -63.52 37.92
N GLY A 9 15.37 -62.97 36.74
CA GLY A 9 15.07 -63.61 35.48
C GLY A 9 13.57 -63.58 35.18
N VAL A 10 13.12 -62.64 34.27
CA VAL A 10 11.94 -62.89 33.42
C VAL A 10 12.22 -62.22 32.06
N CYS A 11 12.38 -63.04 31.02
CA CYS A 11 12.27 -62.63 29.63
C CYS A 11 10.84 -62.23 29.33
N ALA A 12 10.64 -60.98 28.94
CA ALA A 12 9.40 -60.53 28.27
C ALA A 12 9.80 -60.05 26.86
N THR A 13 9.49 -60.84 25.87
CA THR A 13 9.56 -60.53 24.47
C THR A 13 8.51 -59.46 24.12
N ALA A 14 8.92 -58.21 23.99
CA ALA A 14 8.08 -57.18 23.43
C ALA A 14 8.22 -57.16 21.91
N VAL A 15 7.19 -57.59 21.21
CA VAL A 15 7.04 -57.45 19.75
C VAL A 15 6.86 -55.93 19.47
N ALA A 16 7.90 -55.35 18.91
CA ALA A 16 7.82 -53.95 18.42
C ALA A 16 7.09 -53.94 17.07
N ALA A 17 5.83 -53.54 17.09
CA ALA A 17 5.10 -53.16 15.89
C ALA A 17 5.66 -51.82 15.38
N ALA A 18 6.50 -51.86 14.36
CA ALA A 18 6.96 -50.66 13.66
C ALA A 18 5.81 -50.11 12.82
N ALA A 19 5.12 -49.08 13.36
CA ALA A 19 4.21 -48.25 12.57
C ALA A 19 5.05 -47.38 11.64
N LEU A 20 5.07 -47.70 10.35
CA LEU A 20 5.55 -46.77 9.30
C LEU A 20 4.64 -45.57 9.27
N VAL A 21 5.02 -44.52 9.94
CA VAL A 21 4.46 -43.17 9.69
C VAL A 21 5.08 -42.70 8.38
N ALA A 22 4.35 -42.83 7.28
CA ALA A 22 4.69 -42.15 6.05
C ALA A 22 4.66 -40.65 6.31
N ALA A 23 5.82 -40.05 6.52
CA ALA A 23 5.99 -38.62 6.52
C ALA A 23 5.62 -38.12 5.12
N ALA A 24 4.41 -37.59 4.98
CA ALA A 24 4.04 -36.80 3.80
C ALA A 24 5.05 -35.64 3.71
N ALA A 25 5.95 -35.73 2.73
CA ALA A 25 6.81 -34.60 2.40
C ALA A 25 5.93 -33.37 2.16
N PRO A 26 6.24 -32.23 2.77
CA PRO A 26 5.52 -31.00 2.43
C PRO A 26 5.70 -30.79 0.94
N GLY A 27 4.61 -30.83 0.21
CA GLY A 27 4.60 -30.55 -1.22
C GLY A 27 5.36 -29.26 -1.44
N SER A 28 6.35 -29.28 -2.31
CA SER A 28 7.05 -28.11 -2.79
C SER A 28 6.03 -27.23 -3.53
N GLY A 29 5.24 -26.49 -2.76
CA GLY A 29 4.44 -25.41 -3.30
C GLY A 29 5.42 -24.51 -4.05
N ARG A 30 5.32 -24.48 -5.37
CA ARG A 30 5.99 -23.46 -6.15
C ARG A 30 5.59 -22.13 -5.55
N SER A 31 6.48 -21.53 -4.76
CA SER A 31 6.35 -20.15 -4.36
C SER A 31 6.21 -19.36 -5.66
N ALA A 32 5.04 -18.79 -5.89
CA ALA A 32 4.84 -17.88 -7.02
C ALA A 32 5.97 -16.85 -6.93
N SER A 33 6.79 -16.73 -7.96
CA SER A 33 7.87 -15.74 -7.97
C SER A 33 7.23 -14.37 -7.90
N VAL A 34 7.49 -13.66 -6.81
CA VAL A 34 7.03 -12.29 -6.64
C VAL A 34 7.81 -11.43 -7.63
N VAL A 35 7.08 -10.76 -8.52
CA VAL A 35 7.66 -9.89 -9.54
C VAL A 35 7.40 -8.45 -9.14
N LEU A 36 8.47 -7.64 -9.11
CA LEU A 36 8.35 -6.21 -8.88
C LEU A 36 7.76 -5.51 -10.12
N PRO A 37 7.03 -4.40 -9.94
CA PRO A 37 6.61 -3.55 -11.05
C PRO A 37 7.80 -3.12 -11.93
N PRO A 38 7.58 -2.81 -13.21
CA PRO A 38 8.64 -2.29 -14.07
C PRO A 38 9.08 -0.89 -13.64
N GLY A 39 10.32 -0.51 -14.00
CA GLY A 39 10.87 0.80 -13.71
C GLY A 39 12.06 0.78 -12.76
N ASN A 40 12.56 1.98 -12.41
CA ASN A 40 13.57 2.13 -11.37
C ASN A 40 12.98 1.93 -9.97
N THR A 41 13.82 1.87 -8.95
CA THR A 41 13.41 1.58 -7.56
C THR A 41 12.32 2.54 -7.05
N VAL A 42 12.39 3.83 -7.40
CA VAL A 42 11.37 4.81 -7.00
C VAL A 42 10.04 4.53 -7.69
N GLU A 43 10.07 4.31 -9.01
CA GLU A 43 8.86 3.99 -9.80
C GLU A 43 8.17 2.71 -9.31
N GLN A 44 8.96 1.68 -9.02
CA GLN A 44 8.47 0.42 -8.47
C GLN A 44 7.74 0.63 -7.15
N TRP A 45 8.36 1.35 -6.22
CA TRP A 45 7.78 1.55 -4.90
C TRP A 45 6.64 2.55 -4.89
N ASN A 46 6.65 3.56 -5.76
CA ASN A 46 5.47 4.42 -5.97
C ASN A 46 4.27 3.61 -6.48
N LYS A 47 4.50 2.67 -7.42
CA LYS A 47 3.41 1.80 -7.90
C LYS A 47 2.91 0.86 -6.81
N ILE A 48 3.79 0.28 -6.01
CA ILE A 48 3.44 -0.55 -4.85
C ILE A 48 2.65 0.27 -3.82
N ALA A 49 3.05 1.52 -3.57
CA ALA A 49 2.36 2.42 -2.68
C ALA A 49 0.94 2.73 -3.18
N GLU A 50 0.81 3.08 -4.46
CA GLU A 50 -0.48 3.32 -5.10
C GLU A 50 -1.41 2.10 -4.94
N ASP A 51 -0.93 0.91 -5.29
CA ASP A 51 -1.71 -0.32 -5.19
C ASP A 51 -2.11 -0.64 -3.74
N THR A 52 -1.22 -0.38 -2.79
CA THR A 52 -1.47 -0.57 -1.36
C THR A 52 -2.55 0.40 -0.85
N VAL A 53 -2.42 1.68 -1.19
CA VAL A 53 -3.38 2.72 -0.77
C VAL A 53 -4.75 2.47 -1.39
N VAL A 54 -4.82 2.20 -2.68
CA VAL A 54 -6.07 1.88 -3.38
C VAL A 54 -6.69 0.60 -2.83
N GLY A 55 -5.89 -0.44 -2.64
CA GLY A 55 -6.33 -1.72 -2.10
C GLY A 55 -6.82 -1.65 -0.64
N SER A 56 -6.37 -0.67 0.12
CA SER A 56 -6.83 -0.46 1.51
C SER A 56 -8.26 0.08 1.61
N GLY A 57 -8.82 0.61 0.53
CA GLY A 57 -10.12 1.28 0.53
C GLY A 57 -10.12 2.64 1.23
N ALA A 58 -8.95 3.23 1.48
CA ALA A 58 -8.85 4.57 2.06
C ALA A 58 -9.63 5.60 1.23
N PHE A 59 -10.24 6.57 1.91
CA PHE A 59 -10.93 7.65 1.22
C PHE A 59 -9.95 8.41 0.33
N GLN A 60 -10.37 8.82 -0.86
CA GLN A 60 -9.49 9.36 -1.90
C GLN A 60 -8.55 10.46 -1.41
N ILE A 61 -9.06 11.41 -0.61
CA ILE A 61 -8.23 12.51 -0.08
C ILE A 61 -7.19 12.00 0.92
N GLU A 62 -7.57 11.07 1.80
CA GLU A 62 -6.66 10.42 2.73
C GLU A 62 -5.59 9.62 1.98
N GLY A 63 -5.98 8.94 0.90
CA GLY A 63 -5.07 8.23 0.02
C GLY A 63 -3.94 9.11 -0.51
N PHE A 64 -4.25 10.32 -0.98
CA PHE A 64 -3.24 11.28 -1.42
C PHE A 64 -2.28 11.70 -0.30
N ILE A 65 -2.78 11.82 0.93
CA ILE A 65 -1.94 12.17 2.08
C ILE A 65 -0.98 11.01 2.42
N TYR A 66 -1.45 9.76 2.40
CA TYR A 66 -0.58 8.59 2.61
C TYR A 66 0.49 8.46 1.52
N MET A 67 0.13 8.70 0.26
CA MET A 67 1.11 8.78 -0.83
C MET A 67 2.14 9.88 -0.60
N ALA A 68 1.73 11.04 -0.09
CA ALA A 68 2.65 12.12 0.24
C ALA A 68 3.59 11.75 1.41
N TYR A 69 3.15 10.98 2.39
CA TYR A 69 4.00 10.51 3.48
C TYR A 69 5.07 9.53 2.97
N GLU A 70 4.68 8.58 2.15
CA GLU A 70 5.61 7.64 1.52
C GLU A 70 6.63 8.39 0.66
N SER A 71 6.18 9.23 -0.26
CA SER A 71 7.04 10.00 -1.15
C SER A 71 7.98 10.95 -0.38
N THR A 72 7.55 11.52 0.75
CA THR A 72 8.41 12.34 1.62
C THR A 72 9.52 11.49 2.24
N ALA A 73 9.21 10.29 2.72
CA ALA A 73 10.20 9.39 3.30
C ALA A 73 11.24 8.95 2.25
N VAL A 74 10.78 8.59 1.05
CA VAL A 74 11.64 8.22 -0.09
C VAL A 74 12.50 9.40 -0.52
N TYR A 75 11.93 10.61 -0.62
CA TYR A 75 12.65 11.82 -0.93
C TYR A 75 13.76 12.08 0.09
N ASP A 76 13.44 12.12 1.38
CA ASP A 76 14.40 12.39 2.44
C ASP A 76 15.51 11.33 2.51
N ALA A 77 15.18 10.06 2.29
CA ALA A 77 16.17 8.99 2.17
C ALA A 77 17.12 9.25 0.98
N THR A 78 16.56 9.63 -0.18
CA THR A 78 17.31 9.87 -1.41
C THR A 78 18.25 11.07 -1.29
N VAL A 79 17.75 12.21 -0.82
CA VAL A 79 18.56 13.45 -0.74
C VAL A 79 19.59 13.40 0.37
N SER A 80 19.40 12.53 1.38
CA SER A 80 20.42 12.26 2.40
C SER A 80 21.69 11.60 1.84
N LEU A 81 21.60 11.02 0.63
CA LEU A 81 22.70 10.38 -0.08
C LEU A 81 23.21 11.19 -1.26
N ARG A 82 22.54 12.29 -1.60
CA ARG A 82 22.87 13.13 -2.75
C ARG A 82 23.17 14.56 -2.31
N ASP A 83 24.24 15.12 -2.86
CA ASP A 83 24.57 16.54 -2.68
C ASP A 83 23.61 17.41 -3.51
N GLY A 84 23.40 18.65 -3.10
CA GLY A 84 22.64 19.66 -3.84
C GLY A 84 21.17 19.80 -3.47
N TYR A 85 20.64 18.92 -2.66
CA TYR A 85 19.25 18.97 -2.17
C TYR A 85 19.21 18.95 -0.66
N LYS A 86 18.14 19.50 -0.08
CA LYS A 86 17.92 19.49 1.36
C LYS A 86 16.74 18.58 1.70
N PRO A 87 16.83 17.72 2.72
CA PRO A 87 15.69 16.95 3.20
C PRO A 87 14.62 17.88 3.74
N LEU A 88 13.35 17.45 3.68
CA LEU A 88 12.20 18.16 4.20
C LEU A 88 12.14 18.11 5.74
N LEU A 89 12.58 17.00 6.32
CA LEU A 89 12.68 16.80 7.76
C LEU A 89 14.14 16.91 8.23
N PRO A 90 14.38 17.01 9.54
CA PRO A 90 15.73 17.20 10.07
C PRO A 90 16.74 16.22 9.50
N ALA A 91 17.82 16.73 8.92
CA ALA A 91 18.85 15.92 8.29
C ALA A 91 19.57 15.03 9.31
N PHE A 92 19.83 13.80 8.93
CA PHE A 92 20.74 12.90 9.60
C PHE A 92 22.05 12.81 8.83
N ARG A 93 23.09 12.27 9.45
CA ARG A 93 24.43 12.21 8.84
C ARG A 93 24.39 11.49 7.49
N VAL A 94 24.93 12.15 6.48
CA VAL A 94 25.07 11.62 5.12
C VAL A 94 26.10 10.50 5.11
N TYR A 95 25.74 9.34 4.60
CA TYR A 95 26.65 8.22 4.36
C TYR A 95 26.85 8.05 2.84
N LYS A 96 27.80 8.76 2.28
CA LYS A 96 28.07 8.78 0.82
C LYS A 96 28.30 7.40 0.16
N LYS A 97 28.59 6.36 0.95
CA LYS A 97 28.81 4.99 0.47
C LYS A 97 27.61 4.06 0.68
N ALA A 98 26.44 4.57 1.09
CA ALA A 98 25.26 3.75 1.25
C ALA A 98 24.56 3.48 -0.08
N SER A 99 23.86 2.34 -0.17
CA SER A 99 23.03 1.99 -1.34
C SER A 99 21.80 2.87 -1.37
N LEU A 100 21.62 3.59 -2.47
CA LEU A 100 20.44 4.43 -2.71
C LEU A 100 19.18 3.55 -2.80
N ASP A 101 19.23 2.47 -3.58
CA ASP A 101 18.09 1.59 -3.76
C ASP A 101 17.64 0.96 -2.43
N ALA A 102 18.60 0.52 -1.58
CA ALA A 102 18.26 -0.01 -0.26
C ALA A 102 17.61 1.05 0.65
N ALA A 103 18.01 2.32 0.52
CA ALA A 103 17.40 3.39 1.29
C ALA A 103 15.97 3.69 0.84
N ILE A 104 15.73 3.71 -0.48
CA ILE A 104 14.39 3.89 -1.06
C ILE A 104 13.46 2.76 -0.64
N VAL A 105 13.90 1.51 -0.86
CA VAL A 105 13.13 0.30 -0.53
C VAL A 105 12.72 0.28 0.94
N GLU A 106 13.66 0.55 1.83
CA GLU A 106 13.39 0.56 3.28
C GLU A 106 12.46 1.71 3.68
N ALA A 107 12.65 2.92 3.12
CA ALA A 107 11.83 4.07 3.44
C ALA A 107 10.36 3.84 3.03
N ALA A 108 10.13 3.40 1.81
CA ALA A 108 8.80 3.11 1.30
C ALA A 108 8.13 1.97 2.07
N TYR A 109 8.80 0.82 2.19
CA TYR A 109 8.27 -0.35 2.90
C TYR A 109 7.86 -0.01 4.34
N ARG A 110 8.72 0.68 5.09
CA ARG A 110 8.44 1.06 6.48
C ARG A 110 7.27 2.01 6.62
N THR A 111 7.18 2.99 5.73
CA THR A 111 6.06 3.94 5.74
C THR A 111 4.76 3.21 5.43
N LEU A 112 4.74 2.38 4.40
CA LEU A 112 3.55 1.64 4.00
C LEU A 112 3.09 0.65 5.06
N THR A 113 4.00 -0.13 5.65
CA THR A 113 3.64 -1.09 6.71
C THR A 113 3.18 -0.43 7.99
N HIS A 114 3.65 0.80 8.28
CA HIS A 114 3.17 1.56 9.43
C HIS A 114 1.71 2.00 9.26
N TYR A 115 1.36 2.58 8.12
CA TYR A 115 0.00 3.08 7.87
C TYR A 115 -0.96 2.00 7.41
N PHE A 116 -0.47 0.94 6.78
CA PHE A 116 -1.25 -0.18 6.27
C PHE A 116 -0.73 -1.53 6.79
N PRO A 117 -0.82 -1.79 8.09
CA PRO A 117 -0.28 -3.04 8.68
C PRO A 117 -0.95 -4.30 8.12
N THR A 118 -2.20 -4.21 7.67
CA THR A 118 -2.92 -5.32 7.03
C THR A 118 -2.37 -5.67 5.65
N ALA A 119 -1.61 -4.78 5.02
CA ALA A 119 -0.95 -5.03 3.74
C ALA A 119 0.42 -5.73 3.89
N ALA A 120 0.94 -5.91 5.11
CA ALA A 120 2.24 -6.53 5.35
C ALA A 120 2.42 -7.88 4.62
N PRO A 121 1.45 -8.82 4.61
CA PRO A 121 1.61 -10.09 3.89
C PRO A 121 1.86 -9.94 2.38
N THR A 122 1.41 -8.84 1.78
CA THR A 122 1.67 -8.52 0.37
C THR A 122 2.99 -7.75 0.20
N LEU A 123 3.32 -6.86 1.14
CA LEU A 123 4.50 -6.01 1.09
C LEU A 123 5.79 -6.76 1.42
N ASP A 124 5.75 -7.70 2.38
CA ASP A 124 6.93 -8.44 2.83
C ASP A 124 7.66 -9.18 1.71
N PRO A 125 6.99 -9.96 0.84
CA PRO A 125 7.66 -10.64 -0.25
C PRO A 125 8.18 -9.69 -1.33
N LEU A 126 7.52 -8.55 -1.57
CA LEU A 126 8.01 -7.50 -2.48
C LEU A 126 9.28 -6.86 -1.92
N TYR A 127 9.28 -6.53 -0.64
CA TYR A 127 10.44 -6.00 0.07
C TYR A 127 11.63 -6.97 0.04
N ALA A 128 11.39 -8.25 0.34
CA ALA A 128 12.43 -9.28 0.30
C ALA A 128 13.01 -9.41 -1.13
N THR A 129 12.16 -9.41 -2.16
CA THR A 129 12.57 -9.48 -3.57
C THR A 129 13.41 -8.27 -3.97
N ALA A 130 12.97 -7.06 -3.60
CA ALA A 130 13.71 -5.83 -3.89
C ALA A 130 15.09 -5.82 -3.23
N LEU A 131 15.16 -6.21 -1.96
CA LEU A 131 16.43 -6.30 -1.25
C LEU A 131 17.34 -7.41 -1.79
N ALA A 132 16.80 -8.53 -2.25
CA ALA A 132 17.60 -9.61 -2.83
C ALA A 132 18.32 -9.17 -4.12
N ALA A 133 17.75 -8.24 -4.87
CA ALA A 133 18.36 -7.68 -6.08
C ALA A 133 19.56 -6.75 -5.78
N ILE A 134 19.71 -6.28 -4.54
CA ILE A 134 20.78 -5.37 -4.13
C ILE A 134 21.96 -6.19 -3.56
N PRO A 135 23.19 -5.97 -4.02
CA PRO A 135 24.36 -6.67 -3.51
C PRO A 135 24.50 -6.58 -1.99
N ASN A 136 24.77 -7.70 -1.33
CA ASN A 136 24.98 -7.74 0.10
C ASN A 136 26.26 -7.00 0.50
N GLY A 137 26.24 -6.31 1.64
CA GLY A 137 27.41 -5.64 2.18
C GLY A 137 27.05 -4.39 3.00
N HIS A 138 28.08 -3.68 3.44
CA HIS A 138 27.92 -2.49 4.28
C HIS A 138 27.10 -1.38 3.61
N ALA A 139 27.21 -1.23 2.28
CA ALA A 139 26.44 -0.23 1.54
C ALA A 139 24.93 -0.47 1.64
N LYS A 140 24.50 -1.73 1.49
CA LYS A 140 23.10 -2.13 1.64
C LYS A 140 22.59 -1.87 3.06
N LEU A 141 23.32 -2.31 4.07
CA LEU A 141 22.95 -2.10 5.48
C LEU A 141 22.87 -0.61 5.83
N ALA A 142 23.83 0.18 5.34
CA ALA A 142 23.82 1.63 5.55
C ALA A 142 22.62 2.29 4.85
N GLY A 143 22.27 1.85 3.63
CA GLY A 143 21.09 2.29 2.90
C GLY A 143 19.80 2.00 3.67
N GLN A 144 19.61 0.76 4.10
CA GLN A 144 18.46 0.38 4.91
C GLN A 144 18.35 1.23 6.19
N ARG A 145 19.47 1.50 6.88
CA ARG A 145 19.45 2.36 8.07
C ARG A 145 19.00 3.78 7.76
N ILE A 146 19.41 4.34 6.62
CA ILE A 146 18.98 5.68 6.17
C ILE A 146 17.48 5.69 5.87
N GLY A 147 17.00 4.70 5.10
CA GLY A 147 15.57 4.57 4.80
C GLY A 147 14.72 4.40 6.06
N TRP A 148 15.19 3.58 7.01
CA TRP A 148 14.54 3.41 8.32
C TRP A 148 14.43 4.74 9.08
N VAL A 149 15.50 5.54 9.11
CA VAL A 149 15.49 6.84 9.81
C VAL A 149 14.54 7.80 9.11
N ALA A 150 14.58 7.90 7.77
CA ALA A 150 13.72 8.77 6.99
C ALA A 150 12.23 8.45 7.22
N ALA A 151 11.84 7.18 7.11
CA ALA A 151 10.48 6.75 7.39
C ALA A 151 10.02 7.09 8.81
N ASN A 152 10.84 6.80 9.81
CA ASN A 152 10.48 7.10 11.21
C ASN A 152 10.39 8.60 11.49
N GLN A 153 11.14 9.44 10.81
CA GLN A 153 11.00 10.90 10.93
C GLN A 153 9.65 11.36 10.38
N VAL A 154 9.23 10.88 9.22
CA VAL A 154 7.89 11.17 8.68
C VAL A 154 6.80 10.69 9.61
N ILE A 155 6.87 9.44 10.07
CA ILE A 155 5.90 8.86 10.99
C ILE A 155 5.77 9.71 12.27
N ARG A 156 6.89 10.09 12.88
CA ARG A 156 6.89 10.95 14.07
C ARG A 156 6.34 12.34 13.80
N ALA A 157 6.72 12.97 12.68
CA ALA A 157 6.26 14.29 12.31
C ALA A 157 4.74 14.33 12.01
N ARG A 158 4.15 13.18 11.67
CA ARG A 158 2.74 13.04 11.36
C ARG A 158 1.92 12.38 12.47
N THR A 159 2.56 11.96 13.54
CA THR A 159 1.84 11.45 14.71
C THR A 159 0.97 12.55 15.32
N GLY A 160 -0.33 12.31 15.38
CA GLY A 160 -1.28 13.27 15.93
C GLY A 160 -1.62 14.45 15.03
N ASP A 161 -1.35 14.38 13.72
CA ASP A 161 -1.67 15.42 12.74
C ASP A 161 -3.17 15.57 12.45
N GLY A 162 -4.00 14.73 13.04
CA GLY A 162 -5.45 14.77 12.92
C GLY A 162 -6.02 14.00 11.73
N LEU A 163 -5.19 13.40 10.86
CA LEU A 163 -5.67 12.65 9.69
C LEU A 163 -6.66 11.54 10.07
N GLN A 164 -6.41 10.85 11.18
CA GLN A 164 -7.26 9.76 11.65
C GLN A 164 -8.34 10.22 12.65
N THR A 165 -8.50 11.52 12.82
CA THR A 165 -9.55 12.04 13.71
C THR A 165 -10.92 11.79 13.05
N PRO A 166 -11.84 11.08 13.72
CA PRO A 166 -13.18 10.86 13.17
C PRO A 166 -13.83 12.19 12.84
N ILE A 167 -14.23 12.38 11.60
CA ILE A 167 -15.03 13.53 11.22
C ILE A 167 -16.37 13.36 11.95
N ALA A 168 -16.60 14.21 12.95
CA ALA A 168 -17.85 14.17 13.69
C ALA A 168 -19.00 14.33 12.71
N SER A 169 -19.90 13.35 12.67
CA SER A 169 -21.13 13.39 11.85
C SER A 169 -22.02 14.61 12.16
N THR A 170 -21.68 15.32 13.19
CA THR A 170 -22.36 16.49 13.76
C THR A 170 -21.57 17.80 13.59
N LEU A 171 -20.78 17.95 12.53
CA LEU A 171 -20.23 19.27 12.20
C LEU A 171 -21.41 20.24 11.96
N THR A 172 -21.76 20.99 13.00
CA THR A 172 -22.72 22.08 12.90
C THR A 172 -21.98 23.27 12.27
N PHE A 173 -22.20 23.48 10.99
CA PHE A 173 -21.71 24.71 10.37
C PHE A 173 -22.51 25.89 10.95
N PRO A 174 -21.84 26.97 11.42
CA PRO A 174 -22.53 28.12 11.91
C PRO A 174 -23.45 28.67 10.82
N THR A 175 -24.71 28.92 11.17
CA THR A 175 -25.66 29.55 10.27
C THR A 175 -25.30 31.03 10.21
N LEU A 176 -24.51 31.43 9.25
CA LEU A 176 -24.11 32.80 9.02
C LEU A 176 -25.20 33.55 8.22
N THR A 177 -25.38 34.82 8.51
CA THR A 177 -26.28 35.69 7.72
C THR A 177 -25.85 35.64 6.25
N PRO A 178 -26.78 35.40 5.31
CA PRO A 178 -26.45 35.32 3.90
C PRO A 178 -25.80 36.60 3.39
N GLY A 179 -24.63 36.49 2.77
CA GLY A 179 -23.89 37.63 2.20
C GLY A 179 -22.83 37.17 1.19
N PRO A 180 -22.14 38.07 0.53
CA PRO A 180 -20.99 37.75 -0.32
C PRO A 180 -19.93 37.02 0.49
N GLY A 181 -19.36 35.90 -0.06
CA GLY A 181 -18.35 35.06 0.60
C GLY A 181 -18.88 34.11 1.66
N VAL A 182 -20.18 34.13 1.98
CA VAL A 182 -20.78 33.21 2.95
C VAL A 182 -21.29 31.97 2.22
N TYR A 183 -20.82 30.80 2.67
CA TYR A 183 -21.29 29.50 2.15
C TYR A 183 -22.79 29.36 2.41
N ARG A 184 -23.54 29.06 1.36
CA ARG A 184 -24.96 28.72 1.44
C ARG A 184 -25.14 27.25 1.14
N ARG A 185 -25.69 26.52 2.11
CA ARG A 185 -26.13 25.14 1.84
C ARG A 185 -27.25 25.21 0.80
N ARG A 186 -27.01 24.70 -0.40
CA ARG A 186 -28.09 24.52 -1.37
C ARG A 186 -29.17 23.65 -0.76
N PRO A 187 -30.46 24.05 -0.74
CA PRO A 187 -31.51 23.13 -0.40
C PRO A 187 -31.32 21.89 -1.28
N ARG A 188 -31.35 20.70 -0.71
CA ARG A 188 -31.40 19.48 -1.52
C ARG A 188 -32.53 19.67 -2.51
N SER A 189 -32.23 19.94 -3.78
CA SER A 189 -33.22 19.84 -4.83
C SER A 189 -33.78 18.43 -4.67
N ARG A 190 -35.08 18.34 -4.36
CA ARG A 190 -35.77 17.05 -4.44
C ARG A 190 -35.50 16.62 -5.89
N HIS A 191 -34.62 15.66 -6.05
CA HIS A 191 -34.42 15.08 -7.36
C HIS A 191 -35.79 14.69 -7.85
N ARG A 192 -36.33 15.47 -8.77
CA ARG A 192 -37.44 15.02 -9.59
C ARG A 192 -37.02 13.64 -10.05
N ARG A 193 -37.75 12.61 -9.62
CA ARG A 193 -37.51 11.26 -10.08
C ARG A 193 -37.21 11.34 -11.57
N PRO A 194 -36.10 10.81 -12.07
CA PRO A 194 -35.90 10.77 -13.51
C PRO A 194 -37.15 10.10 -14.07
N ARG A 195 -37.86 10.81 -14.93
CA ARG A 195 -38.88 10.16 -15.77
C ARG A 195 -38.15 8.96 -16.36
N GLY A 196 -38.77 7.79 -16.22
CA GLY A 196 -38.20 6.54 -16.63
C GLY A 196 -37.52 6.60 -18.00
N PRO A 197 -36.65 5.66 -18.33
CA PRO A 197 -35.86 5.71 -19.54
C PRO A 197 -36.75 6.02 -20.73
N GLN A 198 -36.57 7.21 -21.31
CA GLN A 198 -37.09 7.45 -22.66
C GLN A 198 -36.29 6.54 -23.55
N THR A 199 -36.84 5.38 -23.83
CA THR A 199 -36.34 4.50 -24.88
C THR A 199 -36.38 5.30 -26.16
N CYS A 200 -35.25 5.84 -26.59
CA CYS A 200 -35.08 6.24 -27.97
C CYS A 200 -35.24 4.94 -28.80
N ALA A 201 -36.40 4.76 -29.41
CA ALA A 201 -36.58 3.68 -30.35
C ALA A 201 -35.49 3.76 -31.43
N PRO A 202 -34.79 2.66 -31.77
CA PRO A 202 -33.85 2.68 -32.87
C PRO A 202 -34.64 2.96 -34.13
N SER A 203 -34.41 4.10 -34.76
CA SER A 203 -34.93 4.34 -36.11
C SER A 203 -34.25 3.34 -37.04
N SER A 204 -35.00 2.38 -37.54
CA SER A 204 -34.59 1.52 -38.63
C SER A 204 -34.39 2.39 -39.88
N SER A 205 -33.15 2.78 -40.15
CA SER A 205 -32.82 3.39 -41.43
C SER A 205 -31.48 2.90 -41.91
N ARG A 206 -31.52 2.12 -42.95
CA ARG A 206 -30.61 2.01 -44.09
C ARG A 206 -29.15 2.41 -43.83
N ALA A 207 -28.28 1.48 -44.13
CA ALA A 207 -26.88 1.68 -44.34
C ALA A 207 -26.61 2.94 -45.17
N ALA A 208 -25.79 3.84 -44.60
CA ALA A 208 -25.18 4.95 -45.32
C ALA A 208 -23.68 4.75 -45.33
N PRO A 209 -22.97 5.13 -46.41
CA PRO A 209 -21.56 4.82 -46.61
C PRO A 209 -20.67 5.68 -45.68
N SER A 210 -19.58 5.07 -45.28
CA SER A 210 -18.49 5.60 -44.48
C SER A 210 -17.87 6.86 -45.12
N SER A 211 -18.09 8.03 -44.53
CA SER A 211 -17.18 9.20 -44.51
C SER A 211 -17.93 10.49 -44.15
N VAL A 212 -18.34 10.64 -42.89
CA VAL A 212 -18.76 11.96 -42.39
C VAL A 212 -18.32 12.06 -40.92
N PRO A 213 -17.63 13.16 -40.49
CA PRO A 213 -17.22 13.34 -39.13
C PRO A 213 -18.41 13.51 -38.18
N LEU A 214 -18.37 12.81 -37.04
CA LEU A 214 -19.35 12.88 -35.96
C LEU A 214 -19.53 14.31 -35.44
N ARG A 215 -20.56 15.00 -35.90
CA ARG A 215 -21.09 16.19 -35.23
C ARG A 215 -21.96 15.72 -34.06
N HIS A 216 -21.55 16.09 -32.85
CA HIS A 216 -22.42 15.97 -31.67
C HIS A 216 -23.70 16.74 -31.86
N ARG A 217 -24.81 16.04 -32.07
CA ARG A 217 -26.13 16.63 -32.01
C ARG A 217 -26.48 16.92 -30.57
N ARG A 218 -26.55 18.22 -30.22
CA ARG A 218 -27.15 18.65 -28.97
C ARG A 218 -28.64 18.33 -29.01
N CYS A 219 -29.14 17.67 -27.96
CA CYS A 219 -30.59 17.57 -27.76
C CYS A 219 -31.16 18.99 -27.53
N PRO A 220 -32.26 19.37 -28.20
CA PRO A 220 -32.91 20.66 -27.92
C PRO A 220 -33.45 20.68 -26.49
N ALA A 221 -33.29 21.85 -25.81
CA ALA A 221 -33.85 22.09 -24.50
C ALA A 221 -35.38 22.03 -24.56
N PRO A 222 -36.09 21.55 -23.53
CA PRO A 222 -37.52 21.57 -23.48
C PRO A 222 -37.98 23.04 -23.35
N THR A 223 -38.80 23.44 -24.33
CA THR A 223 -39.55 24.69 -24.28
C THR A 223 -40.80 24.53 -23.43
N GLY A 224 -41.06 25.46 -22.52
CA GLY A 224 -42.29 25.57 -21.72
C GLY A 224 -42.12 25.23 -20.25
#